data_2aa24c5233def8c23efcf1159d19c774
#
_entry.id   2aa24c5233def8c23efcf1159d19c774
#
_cell.length_a   1.000
_cell.length_b   1.000
_cell.length_c   1.000
_cell.angle_alpha   90.00
_cell.angle_beta   90.00
_cell.angle_gamma   90.00
#
_symmetry.space_group_name_H-M   'P 1'
#
loop_
_entity.id
_entity.type
_entity.pdbx_description
1 polymer ?
#
loop_
_entity_poly.entity_id
_entity_poly.type
_entity_poly.pdbx_seq_one_letter_code
_entity_poly.pdbx_strand_id
1 'polypeptide(L)'
;MKMMSGNKTISAVALATLVSGCATTVSKAPSYDANGSAASQADSFIAAENEKYMSGVDKVGVLSCNVMFGVNSSASASTSGGFRSDATRATGTTRRSDVTVSVTYAAKGVDEAEMQRIANEACDNAEKQLANAGFQVVPHATIKANPHYQAMHAEGRESPFEYKGNAGTRYLVLGREGESISDPRYIGTASGLGQAFKAAGGSSAQQHEGRLMKDLSLTGVNVNILIDFAQLESDGHSSFGGFASKDSAKVDATIQLAASGDVRFQPLSKQKCWSRFGKEECMIKPNHMPVFSTTNALATANTFYSSIEDVTTTSDKLTSGFTKSLGFLSAMSGTSSSTARDITRYQVNLIPASYDAESKELASGLLEMAASKAASSR
;
A
#
# COMPACT_ATOMS: atom_id res chain seq x y z
N MET A 1 -15.04 38.05 83.22
CA MET A 1 -15.68 38.76 82.11
C MET A 1 -14.69 38.75 80.96
N LYS A 2 -14.77 37.80 80.03
CA LYS A 2 -13.89 37.68 78.88
C LYS A 2 -14.76 37.36 77.67
N MET A 3 -14.83 38.33 76.75
CA MET A 3 -15.52 38.19 75.45
C MET A 3 -14.68 37.30 74.54
N MET A 4 -15.30 36.26 74.00
CA MET A 4 -14.73 35.45 72.93
C MET A 4 -15.30 35.90 71.56
N SER A 5 -14.40 36.46 70.73
CA SER A 5 -14.66 36.81 69.36
C SER A 5 -14.62 35.55 68.50
N GLY A 6 -15.69 35.27 67.83
CA GLY A 6 -15.76 34.12 66.90
C GLY A 6 -15.44 34.55 65.47
N ASN A 7 -14.32 34.12 64.91
CA ASN A 7 -13.99 34.29 63.54
C ASN A 7 -14.71 33.23 62.69
N LYS A 8 -15.56 33.64 61.78
CA LYS A 8 -16.15 32.79 60.74
C LYS A 8 -15.22 32.81 59.51
N THR A 9 -14.52 31.70 59.32
CA THR A 9 -13.77 31.42 58.08
C THR A 9 -14.75 30.91 57.03
N ILE A 10 -14.93 31.63 55.94
CA ILE A 10 -15.66 31.25 54.76
C ILE A 10 -14.69 30.45 53.88
N SER A 11 -14.89 29.12 53.82
CA SER A 11 -14.17 28.25 52.89
C SER A 11 -14.77 28.37 51.48
N ALA A 12 -14.08 29.05 50.58
CA ALA A 12 -14.38 29.02 49.15
C ALA A 12 -13.94 27.66 48.53
N VAL A 13 -14.90 26.81 48.20
CA VAL A 13 -14.63 25.60 47.45
C VAL A 13 -14.48 25.96 45.96
N ALA A 14 -13.25 25.97 45.49
CA ALA A 14 -12.94 26.13 44.09
C ALA A 14 -13.25 24.80 43.37
N LEU A 15 -14.32 24.77 42.58
CA LEU A 15 -14.66 23.66 41.70
C LEU A 15 -13.70 23.69 40.50
N ALA A 16 -12.60 22.91 40.56
CA ALA A 16 -11.72 22.68 39.40
C ALA A 16 -12.42 21.69 38.47
N THR A 17 -13.04 22.19 37.40
CA THR A 17 -13.48 21.36 36.29
C THR A 17 -12.28 20.86 35.53
N LEU A 18 -11.91 19.60 35.77
CA LEU A 18 -10.96 18.85 34.95
C LEU A 18 -11.59 18.63 33.57
N VAL A 19 -11.25 19.50 32.62
CA VAL A 19 -11.43 19.25 31.20
C VAL A 19 -10.35 18.23 30.82
N SER A 20 -10.67 16.94 30.91
CA SER A 20 -9.89 15.87 30.32
C SER A 20 -10.05 15.95 28.78
N GLY A 21 -9.28 16.85 28.17
CA GLY A 21 -9.06 16.79 26.74
C GLY A 21 -8.37 15.46 26.44
N CYS A 22 -9.03 14.59 25.69
CA CYS A 22 -8.36 13.48 25.04
C CYS A 22 -7.35 14.09 24.07
N ALA A 23 -6.13 14.31 24.53
CA ALA A 23 -4.99 14.50 23.66
C ALA A 23 -4.79 13.16 22.93
N THR A 24 -5.30 13.06 21.72
CA THR A 24 -4.85 12.02 20.80
C THR A 24 -3.37 12.27 20.57
N THR A 25 -2.52 11.53 21.28
CA THR A 25 -1.11 11.45 20.95
C THR A 25 -1.03 10.78 19.60
N VAL A 26 -0.86 11.58 18.55
CA VAL A 26 -0.45 11.07 17.26
C VAL A 26 0.93 10.45 17.49
N SER A 27 1.01 9.14 17.59
CA SER A 27 2.30 8.46 17.67
C SER A 27 3.01 8.73 16.36
N LYS A 28 4.15 9.41 16.43
CA LYS A 28 5.00 9.63 15.25
C LYS A 28 5.37 8.27 14.70
N ALA A 29 5.12 8.06 13.40
CA ALA A 29 5.55 6.83 12.73
C ALA A 29 7.04 6.57 12.99
N PRO A 30 7.45 5.30 13.20
CA PRO A 30 8.84 4.98 13.41
C PRO A 30 9.69 5.44 12.21
N SER A 31 10.88 5.95 12.48
CA SER A 31 11.83 6.30 11.42
C SER A 31 12.72 5.10 11.15
N TYR A 32 12.78 4.67 9.89
CA TYR A 32 13.70 3.61 9.48
C TYR A 32 15.15 4.12 9.54
N ASP A 33 16.01 3.36 10.22
CA ASP A 33 17.46 3.61 10.28
C ASP A 33 18.19 2.61 9.38
N ALA A 34 18.60 3.07 8.21
CA ALA A 34 19.33 2.26 7.23
C ALA A 34 20.72 1.80 7.73
N ASN A 35 21.32 2.51 8.69
CA ASN A 35 22.61 2.12 9.29
C ASN A 35 22.44 1.15 10.47
N GLY A 36 21.22 0.98 10.95
CA GLY A 36 20.89 0.04 12.02
C GLY A 36 20.66 -1.37 11.49
N SER A 37 20.69 -2.37 12.38
CA SER A 37 20.25 -3.71 12.01
C SER A 37 18.77 -3.70 11.65
N ALA A 38 18.41 -4.09 10.43
CA ALA A 38 17.03 -4.19 10.00
C ALA A 38 16.25 -5.19 10.90
N ALA A 39 16.84 -6.33 11.24
CA ALA A 39 16.23 -7.30 12.14
C ALA A 39 15.82 -6.71 13.50
N SER A 40 16.63 -5.79 14.06
CA SER A 40 16.29 -5.15 15.36
C SER A 40 15.12 -4.17 15.27
N GLN A 41 14.78 -3.71 14.07
CA GLN A 41 13.67 -2.79 13.80
C GLN A 41 12.38 -3.52 13.39
N ALA A 42 12.44 -4.84 13.18
CA ALA A 42 11.35 -5.62 12.60
C ALA A 42 10.01 -5.46 13.34
N ASP A 43 10.03 -5.38 14.68
CA ASP A 43 8.81 -5.24 15.47
C ASP A 43 8.10 -3.90 15.27
N SER A 44 8.82 -2.86 14.86
CA SER A 44 8.27 -1.53 14.60
C SER A 44 7.69 -1.39 13.18
N PHE A 45 8.14 -2.22 12.25
CA PHE A 45 7.78 -2.10 10.83
C PHE A 45 6.98 -3.27 10.29
N ILE A 46 7.10 -4.47 10.85
CA ILE A 46 6.49 -5.68 10.32
C ILE A 46 5.44 -6.23 11.28
N ALA A 47 4.20 -6.32 10.82
CA ALA A 47 3.16 -7.11 11.47
C ALA A 47 3.26 -8.58 11.01
N ALA A 48 2.88 -9.49 11.90
CA ALA A 48 2.78 -10.92 11.60
C ALA A 48 1.33 -11.37 11.76
N GLU A 49 0.79 -12.01 10.73
CA GLU A 49 -0.50 -12.67 10.76
C GLU A 49 -0.32 -14.18 10.64
N ASN A 50 -1.11 -14.94 11.39
CA ASN A 50 -1.09 -16.41 11.34
C ASN A 50 0.27 -17.05 11.65
N GLU A 51 1.18 -16.35 12.31
CA GLU A 51 2.56 -16.75 12.60
C GLU A 51 2.68 -18.13 13.29
N LYS A 52 1.68 -18.55 14.06
CA LYS A 52 1.61 -19.90 14.67
C LYS A 52 1.76 -21.05 13.67
N TYR A 53 1.55 -20.79 12.39
CA TYR A 53 1.71 -21.81 11.34
C TYR A 53 3.12 -21.83 10.76
N MET A 54 4.06 -21.02 11.26
CA MET A 54 5.49 -21.11 10.93
C MET A 54 6.18 -22.30 11.60
N SER A 55 5.58 -22.84 12.67
CA SER A 55 6.18 -23.99 13.38
C SER A 55 6.48 -25.16 12.44
N GLY A 56 7.77 -25.58 12.40
CA GLY A 56 8.27 -26.64 11.52
C GLY A 56 8.48 -26.23 10.05
N VAL A 57 8.53 -24.95 9.75
CA VAL A 57 8.89 -24.44 8.42
C VAL A 57 10.39 -24.24 8.35
N ASP A 58 11.11 -25.20 7.74
CA ASP A 58 12.56 -25.15 7.60
C ASP A 58 12.99 -24.96 6.13
N LYS A 59 12.39 -25.73 5.22
CA LYS A 59 12.72 -25.70 3.79
C LYS A 59 11.71 -24.85 3.03
N VAL A 60 12.19 -23.82 2.35
CA VAL A 60 11.38 -22.83 1.65
C VAL A 60 11.79 -22.66 0.19
N GLY A 61 10.88 -22.12 -0.62
CA GLY A 61 11.20 -21.72 -2.00
C GLY A 61 10.36 -20.52 -2.40
N VAL A 62 10.98 -19.52 -3.05
CA VAL A 62 10.29 -18.34 -3.56
C VAL A 62 9.56 -18.72 -4.84
N LEU A 63 8.23 -18.77 -4.78
CA LEU A 63 7.36 -19.18 -5.88
C LEU A 63 6.89 -18.01 -6.73
N SER A 64 6.78 -16.84 -6.13
CA SER A 64 6.53 -15.59 -6.83
C SER A 64 7.25 -14.46 -6.13
N CYS A 65 7.77 -13.53 -6.91
CA CYS A 65 8.37 -12.31 -6.43
C CYS A 65 7.97 -11.18 -7.37
N ASN A 66 7.25 -10.21 -6.84
CA ASN A 66 6.76 -9.08 -7.62
C ASN A 66 7.21 -7.79 -6.96
N VAL A 67 7.73 -6.88 -7.78
CA VAL A 67 8.09 -5.53 -7.36
C VAL A 67 7.20 -4.54 -8.11
N MET A 68 6.53 -3.70 -7.38
CA MET A 68 5.62 -2.69 -7.87
C MET A 68 6.27 -1.32 -7.70
N PHE A 69 6.38 -0.57 -8.78
CA PHE A 69 6.97 0.77 -8.80
C PHE A 69 5.89 1.82 -9.01
N GLY A 70 5.85 2.83 -8.15
CA GLY A 70 5.04 4.01 -8.35
C GLY A 70 5.56 4.80 -9.56
N VAL A 71 4.75 4.93 -10.62
CA VAL A 71 5.10 5.73 -11.79
C VAL A 71 4.29 7.02 -11.86
N ASN A 72 3.12 7.02 -11.22
CA ASN A 72 2.26 8.17 -11.13
C ASN A 72 1.42 8.08 -9.84
N SER A 73 1.62 8.98 -8.90
CA SER A 73 0.85 9.07 -7.67
C SER A 73 -0.17 10.20 -7.79
N SER A 74 -1.44 9.89 -7.53
CA SER A 74 -2.53 10.86 -7.68
C SER A 74 -3.51 10.75 -6.52
N ALA A 75 -3.91 11.89 -5.99
CA ALA A 75 -4.96 11.98 -4.99
C ALA A 75 -5.96 13.05 -5.34
N SER A 76 -7.18 12.86 -4.87
CA SER A 76 -8.27 13.83 -5.03
C SER A 76 -9.03 13.97 -3.72
N ALA A 77 -9.21 15.18 -3.28
CA ALA A 77 -10.07 15.54 -2.16
C ALA A 77 -11.32 16.26 -2.67
N SER A 78 -12.46 15.95 -2.11
CA SER A 78 -13.72 16.62 -2.49
C SER A 78 -14.56 16.91 -1.26
N THR A 79 -15.20 18.07 -1.26
CA THR A 79 -16.21 18.45 -0.25
C THR A 79 -17.59 17.89 -0.59
N SER A 80 -17.77 17.30 -1.77
CA SER A 80 -19.05 16.71 -2.20
C SER A 80 -19.23 15.30 -1.64
N GLY A 81 -20.33 15.07 -0.93
CA GLY A 81 -20.70 13.75 -0.42
C GLY A 81 -21.13 13.69 1.03
N GLY A 82 -21.14 14.80 1.72
CA GLY A 82 -21.72 14.88 3.06
C GLY A 82 -23.26 14.79 2.99
N PHE A 83 -23.87 14.24 4.01
CA PHE A 83 -25.29 14.02 4.35
C PHE A 83 -26.27 15.20 4.09
N ARG A 84 -25.85 16.21 3.35
CA ARG A 84 -26.53 17.48 3.13
C ARG A 84 -27.58 17.49 2.02
N SER A 85 -27.60 16.49 1.16
CA SER A 85 -28.55 16.50 0.03
C SER A 85 -29.99 16.41 0.47
N ASP A 86 -30.28 15.84 1.64
CA ASP A 86 -31.66 15.57 2.09
C ASP A 86 -32.19 16.60 3.08
N ALA A 87 -31.36 17.21 3.91
CA ALA A 87 -31.77 18.20 4.90
C ALA A 87 -32.12 19.58 4.29
N THR A 88 -31.50 19.96 3.18
CA THR A 88 -31.74 21.25 2.51
C THR A 88 -32.90 21.26 1.55
N ARG A 89 -33.45 20.10 1.20
CA ARG A 89 -34.71 20.02 0.39
C ARG A 89 -35.90 20.62 1.11
N ALA A 90 -35.90 20.66 2.43
CA ALA A 90 -37.01 21.19 3.22
C ALA A 90 -37.07 22.72 3.30
N THR A 91 -36.00 23.44 3.00
CA THR A 91 -35.92 24.92 3.16
C THR A 91 -35.78 25.70 1.86
N GLY A 92 -35.77 25.06 0.69
CA GLY A 92 -35.80 25.74 -0.61
C GLY A 92 -34.51 26.50 -1.02
N THR A 93 -33.46 26.47 -0.22
CA THR A 93 -32.18 27.13 -0.52
C THR A 93 -31.03 26.12 -0.48
N THR A 94 -30.76 25.47 -1.61
CA THR A 94 -29.61 24.58 -1.76
C THR A 94 -28.38 25.37 -2.13
N ARG A 95 -27.48 25.60 -1.17
CA ARG A 95 -26.10 25.96 -1.47
C ARG A 95 -25.28 24.67 -1.57
N ARG A 96 -24.87 24.29 -2.75
CA ARG A 96 -23.85 23.28 -3.00
C ARG A 96 -22.57 23.99 -3.45
N SER A 97 -21.54 23.93 -2.64
CA SER A 97 -20.20 24.25 -3.10
C SER A 97 -19.40 22.96 -3.11
N ASP A 98 -19.28 22.35 -4.28
CA ASP A 98 -18.45 21.16 -4.45
C ASP A 98 -17.05 21.64 -4.88
N VAL A 99 -16.11 21.64 -3.96
CA VAL A 99 -14.70 21.88 -4.25
C VAL A 99 -14.01 20.54 -4.42
N THR A 100 -13.36 20.33 -5.54
CA THR A 100 -12.53 19.16 -5.77
C THR A 100 -11.12 19.63 -6.10
N VAL A 101 -10.13 19.14 -5.34
CA VAL A 101 -8.70 19.33 -5.59
C VAL A 101 -8.13 18.01 -6.01
N SER A 102 -7.44 17.99 -7.15
CA SER A 102 -6.73 16.81 -7.66
C SER A 102 -5.27 17.18 -7.89
N VAL A 103 -4.38 16.38 -7.30
CA VAL A 103 -2.93 16.56 -7.44
C VAL A 103 -2.34 15.27 -7.97
N THR A 104 -1.44 15.39 -8.93
CA THR A 104 -0.76 14.26 -9.55
C THR A 104 0.73 14.52 -9.60
N TYR A 105 1.52 13.54 -9.18
CA TYR A 105 2.98 13.52 -9.30
C TYR A 105 3.38 12.37 -10.21
N ALA A 106 4.13 12.67 -11.27
CA ALA A 106 4.64 11.67 -12.21
C ALA A 106 6.16 11.54 -12.05
N ALA A 107 6.66 10.33 -11.92
CA ALA A 107 8.08 10.04 -11.91
C ALA A 107 8.65 10.11 -13.33
N LYS A 108 9.87 10.68 -13.48
CA LYS A 108 10.61 10.73 -14.72
C LYS A 108 12.10 10.52 -14.46
N GLY A 109 12.81 9.90 -15.39
CA GLY A 109 14.27 9.75 -15.34
C GLY A 109 14.73 8.33 -15.04
N VAL A 110 13.82 7.44 -14.67
CA VAL A 110 14.09 6.00 -14.49
C VAL A 110 13.21 5.25 -15.51
N ASP A 111 13.82 4.40 -16.30
CA ASP A 111 13.12 3.62 -17.31
C ASP A 111 12.75 2.21 -16.82
N GLU A 112 12.03 1.47 -17.65
CA GLU A 112 11.57 0.11 -17.34
C GLU A 112 12.73 -0.85 -17.17
N ALA A 113 13.82 -0.71 -17.94
CA ALA A 113 14.97 -1.58 -17.85
C ALA A 113 15.68 -1.44 -16.49
N GLU A 114 15.77 -0.22 -15.97
CA GLU A 114 16.30 0.06 -14.65
C GLU A 114 15.39 -0.52 -13.54
N MET A 115 14.07 -0.34 -13.66
CA MET A 115 13.11 -0.93 -12.74
C MET A 115 13.17 -2.46 -12.77
N GLN A 116 13.34 -3.08 -13.95
CA GLN A 116 13.51 -4.53 -14.08
C GLN A 116 14.78 -5.01 -13.38
N ARG A 117 15.87 -4.27 -13.48
CA ARG A 117 17.11 -4.59 -12.78
C ARG A 117 16.94 -4.54 -11.26
N ILE A 118 16.28 -3.51 -10.76
CA ILE A 118 15.94 -3.41 -9.32
C ILE A 118 15.05 -4.59 -8.89
N ALA A 119 14.05 -4.95 -9.71
CA ALA A 119 13.17 -6.07 -9.41
C ALA A 119 13.92 -7.40 -9.35
N ASN A 120 14.81 -7.67 -10.31
CA ASN A 120 15.64 -8.88 -10.31
C ASN A 120 16.50 -8.97 -9.05
N GLU A 121 17.18 -7.88 -8.69
CA GLU A 121 18.04 -7.84 -7.50
C GLU A 121 17.25 -7.99 -6.20
N ALA A 122 16.06 -7.37 -6.10
CA ALA A 122 15.18 -7.52 -4.95
C ALA A 122 14.70 -8.97 -4.79
N CYS A 123 14.36 -9.64 -5.89
CA CYS A 123 13.94 -11.05 -5.85
C CYS A 123 15.07 -12.00 -5.49
N ASP A 124 16.30 -11.74 -5.97
CA ASP A 124 17.47 -12.51 -5.58
C ASP A 124 17.86 -12.28 -4.12
N ASN A 125 17.67 -11.03 -3.65
CA ASN A 125 17.88 -10.70 -2.26
C ASN A 125 16.87 -11.35 -1.32
N ALA A 126 15.61 -11.56 -1.75
CA ALA A 126 14.63 -12.29 -0.96
C ALA A 126 15.12 -13.70 -0.60
N GLU A 127 15.69 -14.42 -1.56
CA GLU A 127 16.29 -15.75 -1.29
C GLU A 127 17.47 -15.66 -0.32
N LYS A 128 18.32 -14.65 -0.47
CA LYS A 128 19.44 -14.41 0.43
C LYS A 128 18.99 -14.13 1.85
N GLN A 129 17.99 -13.24 2.04
CA GLN A 129 17.52 -12.88 3.36
C GLN A 129 16.82 -14.05 4.06
N LEU A 130 16.09 -14.88 3.33
CA LEU A 130 15.53 -16.12 3.87
C LEU A 130 16.65 -17.08 4.31
N ALA A 131 17.70 -17.22 3.50
CA ALA A 131 18.86 -18.06 3.87
C ALA A 131 19.60 -17.51 5.09
N ASN A 132 19.84 -16.20 5.15
CA ASN A 132 20.47 -15.53 6.29
C ASN A 132 19.67 -15.69 7.58
N ALA A 133 18.33 -15.72 7.48
CA ALA A 133 17.42 -15.99 8.58
C ALA A 133 17.37 -17.47 9.00
N GLY A 134 18.15 -18.33 8.34
CA GLY A 134 18.34 -19.75 8.70
C GLY A 134 17.33 -20.69 8.06
N PHE A 135 16.62 -20.30 7.01
CA PHE A 135 15.82 -21.22 6.19
C PHE A 135 16.70 -21.97 5.19
N GLN A 136 16.35 -23.23 4.93
CA GLN A 136 16.92 -23.97 3.81
C GLN A 136 16.21 -23.54 2.52
N VAL A 137 16.81 -22.61 1.78
CA VAL A 137 16.22 -22.08 0.55
C VAL A 137 16.53 -23.02 -0.63
N VAL A 138 15.47 -23.42 -1.34
CA VAL A 138 15.60 -24.15 -2.61
C VAL A 138 15.95 -23.14 -3.70
N PRO A 139 17.07 -23.34 -4.45
CA PRO A 139 17.48 -22.40 -5.48
C PRO A 139 16.40 -22.20 -6.55
N HIS A 140 16.22 -20.96 -6.99
CA HIS A 140 15.21 -20.59 -7.99
C HIS A 140 15.31 -21.44 -9.28
N ALA A 141 16.52 -21.73 -9.73
CA ALA A 141 16.72 -22.59 -10.91
C ALA A 141 16.07 -23.98 -10.77
N THR A 142 16.08 -24.57 -9.57
CA THR A 142 15.42 -25.84 -9.27
C THR A 142 13.88 -25.69 -9.32
N ILE A 143 13.37 -24.59 -8.78
CA ILE A 143 11.94 -24.27 -8.79
C ILE A 143 11.47 -24.06 -10.25
N LYS A 144 12.18 -23.25 -11.01
CA LYS A 144 11.90 -22.90 -12.40
C LYS A 144 11.88 -24.11 -13.34
N ALA A 145 12.71 -25.12 -13.04
CA ALA A 145 12.75 -26.37 -13.80
C ALA A 145 11.51 -27.27 -13.60
N ASN A 146 10.72 -27.03 -12.53
CA ASN A 146 9.53 -27.83 -12.25
C ASN A 146 8.38 -27.51 -13.23
N PRO A 147 7.72 -28.52 -13.86
CA PRO A 147 6.66 -28.29 -14.83
C PRO A 147 5.45 -27.56 -14.25
N HIS A 148 5.20 -27.68 -12.95
CA HIS A 148 4.11 -26.95 -12.29
C HIS A 148 4.43 -25.46 -12.12
N TYR A 149 5.70 -25.11 -11.95
CA TYR A 149 6.12 -23.70 -11.97
C TYR A 149 5.87 -23.07 -13.34
N GLN A 150 6.27 -23.76 -14.39
CA GLN A 150 6.05 -23.29 -15.77
C GLN A 150 4.55 -23.14 -16.08
N ALA A 151 3.73 -24.12 -15.66
CA ALA A 151 2.29 -24.05 -15.84
C ALA A 151 1.64 -22.90 -15.04
N MET A 152 2.11 -22.64 -13.84
CA MET A 152 1.66 -21.50 -13.02
C MET A 152 1.96 -20.17 -13.70
N HIS A 153 3.18 -20.00 -14.22
CA HIS A 153 3.58 -18.79 -14.92
C HIS A 153 2.91 -18.63 -16.29
N ALA A 154 2.58 -19.72 -16.98
CA ALA A 154 1.81 -19.65 -18.22
C ALA A 154 0.37 -19.12 -18.02
N GLU A 155 -0.15 -19.16 -16.80
CA GLU A 155 -1.44 -18.58 -16.41
C GLU A 155 -1.33 -17.18 -15.84
N GLY A 156 -0.11 -16.74 -15.52
CA GLY A 156 0.20 -15.43 -14.97
C GLY A 156 -0.05 -14.28 -15.95
N ARG A 157 0.03 -13.07 -15.45
CA ARG A 157 0.04 -11.88 -16.29
C ARG A 157 1.41 -11.65 -16.88
N GLU A 158 1.42 -11.17 -18.10
CA GLU A 158 2.64 -10.70 -18.74
C GLU A 158 3.32 -9.62 -17.88
N SER A 159 4.65 -9.70 -17.74
CA SER A 159 5.48 -8.70 -17.08
C SER A 159 6.24 -7.91 -18.16
N PRO A 160 6.27 -6.57 -18.09
CA PRO A 160 5.67 -5.70 -17.07
C PRO A 160 4.15 -5.56 -17.20
N PHE A 161 3.50 -5.28 -16.06
CA PHE A 161 2.06 -5.07 -15.99
C PHE A 161 1.74 -3.71 -15.37
N GLU A 162 0.95 -2.89 -16.06
CA GLU A 162 0.46 -1.63 -15.49
C GLU A 162 -0.75 -1.87 -14.58
N TYR A 163 -0.58 -1.59 -13.29
CA TYR A 163 -1.67 -1.63 -12.31
C TYR A 163 -2.21 -0.22 -12.07
N LYS A 164 -3.53 -0.06 -12.19
CA LYS A 164 -4.22 1.21 -11.91
C LYS A 164 -4.85 1.16 -10.53
N GLY A 165 -4.32 1.99 -9.65
CA GLY A 165 -4.87 2.21 -8.31
C GLY A 165 -6.00 3.24 -8.31
N ASN A 166 -6.31 3.69 -7.11
CA ASN A 166 -7.35 4.69 -6.89
C ASN A 166 -6.90 6.08 -7.39
N ALA A 167 -7.87 6.95 -7.68
CA ALA A 167 -7.69 8.36 -8.04
C ALA A 167 -6.75 8.62 -9.25
N GLY A 168 -6.46 7.60 -10.05
CA GLY A 168 -5.57 7.72 -11.21
C GLY A 168 -4.10 7.42 -10.92
N THR A 169 -3.77 6.95 -9.73
CA THR A 169 -2.44 6.41 -9.41
C THR A 169 -2.12 5.23 -10.32
N ARG A 170 -0.88 5.16 -10.80
CA ARG A 170 -0.40 4.08 -11.68
C ARG A 170 0.89 3.49 -11.15
N TYR A 171 0.95 2.18 -11.25
CA TYR A 171 2.10 1.39 -10.85
C TYR A 171 2.54 0.48 -12.00
N LEU A 172 3.83 0.25 -12.11
CA LEU A 172 4.39 -0.78 -12.97
C LEU A 172 4.77 -1.98 -12.10
N VAL A 173 4.18 -3.14 -12.39
CA VAL A 173 4.45 -4.38 -11.66
C VAL A 173 5.38 -5.25 -12.49
N LEU A 174 6.47 -5.66 -11.89
CA LEU A 174 7.51 -6.47 -12.52
C LEU A 174 7.75 -7.73 -11.69
N GLY A 175 7.80 -8.87 -12.37
CA GLY A 175 8.35 -10.12 -11.84
C GLY A 175 9.86 -10.22 -12.10
N ARG A 176 10.44 -11.39 -11.87
CA ARG A 176 11.78 -11.71 -12.39
C ARG A 176 11.77 -11.62 -13.91
N GLU A 177 12.88 -11.25 -14.49
CA GLU A 177 13.01 -11.15 -15.95
C GLU A 177 12.65 -12.46 -16.65
N GLY A 178 11.79 -12.35 -17.67
CA GLY A 178 11.26 -13.49 -18.43
C GLY A 178 10.22 -14.34 -17.68
N GLU A 179 9.71 -13.87 -16.55
CA GLU A 179 8.64 -14.51 -15.79
C GLU A 179 7.37 -13.67 -15.76
N SER A 180 6.23 -14.34 -15.70
CA SER A 180 4.94 -13.68 -15.56
C SER A 180 4.67 -13.36 -14.08
N ILE A 181 3.75 -12.45 -13.86
CA ILE A 181 3.24 -12.12 -12.53
C ILE A 181 2.19 -13.16 -12.16
N SER A 182 2.50 -14.02 -11.20
CA SER A 182 1.67 -15.17 -10.82
C SER A 182 0.90 -15.00 -9.50
N ASP A 183 1.23 -14.00 -8.69
CA ASP A 183 0.49 -13.75 -7.44
C ASP A 183 -0.98 -13.36 -7.73
N PRO A 184 -1.96 -14.01 -7.08
CA PRO A 184 -3.39 -13.75 -7.27
C PRO A 184 -3.83 -12.30 -7.06
N ARG A 185 -3.07 -11.49 -6.32
CA ARG A 185 -3.37 -10.06 -6.13
C ARG A 185 -3.19 -9.23 -7.40
N TYR A 186 -2.28 -9.66 -8.28
CA TYR A 186 -1.95 -8.96 -9.52
C TYR A 186 -2.46 -9.69 -10.76
N ILE A 187 -2.70 -10.98 -10.65
CA ILE A 187 -3.50 -11.70 -11.64
C ILE A 187 -4.91 -11.14 -11.45
N GLY A 188 -5.26 -10.14 -12.23
CA GLY A 188 -6.58 -9.54 -12.12
C GLY A 188 -7.58 -10.65 -12.14
N THR A 189 -8.47 -10.57 -11.23
CA THR A 189 -9.58 -11.48 -11.12
C THR A 189 -10.21 -11.57 -12.50
N ALA A 190 -9.74 -12.48 -13.32
CA ALA A 190 -10.61 -13.16 -14.23
C ALA A 190 -11.61 -13.82 -13.30
N SER A 191 -12.36 -12.97 -12.62
CA SER A 191 -13.53 -13.32 -11.86
C SER A 191 -14.44 -13.89 -12.88
N GLY A 192 -14.66 -15.08 -12.88
CA GLY A 192 -15.65 -15.57 -13.74
C GLY A 192 -15.57 -17.07 -13.87
N LEU A 193 -16.53 -17.56 -14.51
CA LEU A 193 -16.70 -18.94 -14.88
C LEU A 193 -15.41 -19.58 -15.42
N GLY A 194 -14.56 -18.83 -16.14
CA GLY A 194 -13.28 -19.34 -16.66
C GLY A 194 -12.30 -19.79 -15.58
N GLN A 195 -12.12 -19.02 -14.51
CA GLN A 195 -11.28 -19.41 -13.37
C GLN A 195 -11.92 -20.58 -12.60
N ALA A 196 -13.23 -20.55 -12.44
CA ALA A 196 -13.95 -21.66 -11.80
C ALA A 196 -13.82 -22.96 -12.61
N PHE A 197 -13.88 -22.91 -13.95
CA PHE A 197 -13.66 -24.06 -14.81
C PHE A 197 -12.21 -24.56 -14.78
N LYS A 198 -11.21 -23.68 -14.78
CA LYS A 198 -9.81 -24.07 -14.61
C LYS A 198 -9.59 -24.72 -13.24
N ALA A 199 -10.15 -24.12 -12.19
CA ALA A 199 -10.09 -24.70 -10.85
C ALA A 199 -10.77 -26.06 -10.80
N ALA A 200 -11.97 -26.20 -11.40
CA ALA A 200 -12.67 -27.48 -11.49
C ALA A 200 -11.91 -28.53 -12.30
N GLY A 201 -11.13 -28.09 -13.30
CA GLY A 201 -10.27 -28.96 -14.13
C GLY A 201 -8.93 -29.32 -13.49
N GLY A 202 -8.60 -28.84 -12.30
CA GLY A 202 -7.32 -29.12 -11.64
C GLY A 202 -6.13 -28.46 -12.32
N SER A 203 -6.32 -27.34 -13.03
CA SER A 203 -5.29 -26.65 -13.82
C SER A 203 -5.16 -25.17 -13.48
N SER A 204 -5.64 -24.72 -12.32
CA SER A 204 -5.44 -23.34 -11.87
C SER A 204 -4.02 -23.12 -11.35
N ALA A 205 -3.54 -21.85 -11.42
CA ALA A 205 -2.23 -21.47 -10.90
C ALA A 205 -2.04 -21.93 -9.45
N GLN A 206 -3.05 -21.76 -8.59
CA GLN A 206 -3.00 -22.18 -7.19
C GLN A 206 -2.82 -23.70 -7.02
N GLN A 207 -3.39 -24.51 -7.91
CA GLN A 207 -3.22 -25.98 -7.88
C GLN A 207 -1.83 -26.39 -8.35
N HIS A 208 -1.30 -25.69 -9.35
CA HIS A 208 0.08 -25.89 -9.79
C HIS A 208 1.07 -25.49 -8.70
N GLU A 209 0.84 -24.39 -8.01
CA GLU A 209 1.63 -23.98 -6.85
C GLU A 209 1.62 -25.05 -5.75
N GLY A 210 0.44 -25.58 -5.42
CA GLY A 210 0.30 -26.66 -4.44
C GLY A 210 1.04 -27.95 -4.81
N ARG A 211 1.02 -28.34 -6.07
CA ARG A 211 1.74 -29.53 -6.56
C ARG A 211 3.24 -29.32 -6.55
N LEU A 212 3.70 -28.15 -7.00
CA LEU A 212 5.10 -27.78 -6.96
C LEU A 212 5.67 -27.89 -5.54
N MET A 213 4.96 -27.34 -4.55
CA MET A 213 5.35 -27.45 -3.16
C MET A 213 5.47 -28.91 -2.69
N LYS A 214 4.54 -29.76 -3.12
CA LYS A 214 4.56 -31.18 -2.82
C LYS A 214 5.74 -31.88 -3.48
N ASP A 215 5.96 -31.65 -4.78
CA ASP A 215 7.03 -32.29 -5.55
C ASP A 215 8.42 -31.98 -4.98
N LEU A 216 8.65 -30.73 -4.59
CA LEU A 216 9.91 -30.27 -4.05
C LEU A 216 10.03 -30.38 -2.52
N SER A 217 8.93 -30.83 -1.88
CA SER A 217 8.82 -30.94 -0.42
C SER A 217 9.27 -29.65 0.28
N LEU A 218 8.68 -28.50 -0.12
CA LEU A 218 9.02 -27.18 0.41
C LEU A 218 7.77 -26.39 0.83
N THR A 219 7.95 -25.40 1.68
CA THR A 219 7.00 -24.34 1.96
C THR A 219 7.15 -23.26 0.89
N GLY A 220 6.07 -22.91 0.22
CA GLY A 220 6.07 -21.84 -0.76
C GLY A 220 6.19 -20.47 -0.12
N VAL A 221 6.90 -19.55 -0.75
CA VAL A 221 7.03 -18.15 -0.34
C VAL A 221 6.63 -17.24 -1.51
N ASN A 222 5.75 -16.28 -1.23
CA ASN A 222 5.37 -15.23 -2.18
C ASN A 222 5.84 -13.89 -1.60
N VAL A 223 6.56 -13.14 -2.41
CA VAL A 223 7.13 -11.83 -2.05
C VAL A 223 6.49 -10.74 -2.89
N ASN A 224 6.05 -9.67 -2.26
CA ASN A 224 5.54 -8.49 -2.94
C ASN A 224 6.12 -7.24 -2.29
N ILE A 225 6.73 -6.40 -3.10
CA ILE A 225 7.37 -5.16 -2.68
C ILE A 225 6.74 -4.02 -3.47
N LEU A 226 6.37 -2.96 -2.80
CA LEU A 226 5.98 -1.68 -3.39
C LEU A 226 7.09 -0.68 -3.12
N ILE A 227 7.64 -0.09 -4.17
CA ILE A 227 8.55 1.05 -4.12
C ILE A 227 7.78 2.26 -4.65
N ASP A 228 7.50 3.22 -3.79
CA ASP A 228 6.75 4.43 -4.14
C ASP A 228 7.57 5.67 -3.79
N PHE A 229 7.42 6.72 -4.59
CA PHE A 229 8.20 7.97 -4.49
C PHE A 229 7.37 9.12 -3.90
N ALA A 230 6.06 8.95 -3.75
CA ALA A 230 5.17 9.99 -3.26
C ALA A 230 4.04 9.41 -2.41
N GLN A 231 3.88 9.94 -1.20
CA GLN A 231 2.76 9.66 -0.33
C GLN A 231 1.79 10.83 -0.38
N LEU A 232 0.54 10.55 -0.73
CA LEU A 232 -0.51 11.56 -0.88
C LEU A 232 -1.62 11.31 0.14
N GLU A 233 -1.91 12.31 0.94
CA GLU A 233 -3.03 12.32 1.87
C GLU A 233 -4.09 13.29 1.37
N SER A 234 -5.34 12.88 1.38
CA SER A 234 -6.46 13.71 0.95
C SER A 234 -7.43 13.94 2.09
N ASP A 235 -7.75 15.20 2.36
CA ASP A 235 -8.76 15.60 3.32
C ASP A 235 -9.81 16.49 2.65
N GLY A 236 -11.09 16.10 2.78
CA GLY A 236 -12.23 16.85 2.30
C GLY A 236 -13.12 17.22 3.47
N HIS A 237 -13.09 18.48 3.89
CA HIS A 237 -13.93 18.99 4.97
C HIS A 237 -15.11 19.77 4.42
N SER A 238 -16.35 19.31 4.71
CA SER A 238 -17.57 20.09 4.49
C SER A 238 -18.07 20.68 5.81
N SER A 239 -18.12 22.00 5.90
CA SER A 239 -18.65 22.68 7.10
C SER A 239 -20.17 22.50 7.22
N PHE A 240 -20.63 22.01 8.38
CA PHE A 240 -22.05 21.89 8.69
C PHE A 240 -22.55 23.17 9.40
N GLY A 241 -23.42 23.91 8.72
CA GLY A 241 -24.31 24.92 9.30
C GLY A 241 -23.62 25.97 10.18
N GLY A 242 -23.24 27.08 9.65
CA GLY A 242 -22.80 28.17 10.46
C GLY A 242 -22.01 29.22 9.69
N PHE A 243 -22.08 30.38 10.10
CA PHE A 243 -21.77 31.62 9.43
C PHE A 243 -20.30 31.88 9.05
N ALA A 244 -19.35 30.94 9.20
CA ALA A 244 -17.94 31.31 9.11
C ALA A 244 -16.96 30.27 8.57
N SER A 245 -17.32 29.03 8.22
CA SER A 245 -16.36 28.08 7.69
C SER A 245 -16.56 27.83 6.19
N LYS A 246 -15.50 28.04 5.42
CA LYS A 246 -15.47 27.68 4.00
C LYS A 246 -15.28 26.17 3.87
N ASP A 247 -16.02 25.54 2.94
CA ASP A 247 -15.69 24.19 2.53
C ASP A 247 -14.29 24.17 1.97
N SER A 248 -13.47 23.23 2.44
CA SER A 248 -12.08 23.09 2.02
C SER A 248 -11.78 21.66 1.63
N ALA A 249 -11.11 21.50 0.51
CA ALA A 249 -10.52 20.25 0.09
C ALA A 249 -8.99 20.45 -0.01
N LYS A 250 -8.23 19.54 0.57
CA LYS A 250 -6.77 19.63 0.60
C LYS A 250 -6.16 18.28 0.24
N VAL A 251 -5.11 18.34 -0.53
CA VAL A 251 -4.22 17.20 -0.78
C VAL A 251 -2.84 17.59 -0.27
N ASP A 252 -2.36 16.86 0.71
CA ASP A 252 -0.99 16.96 1.19
C ASP A 252 -0.12 15.92 0.49
N ALA A 253 1.09 16.30 0.12
CA ALA A 253 2.03 15.43 -0.58
C ALA A 253 3.37 15.42 0.15
N THR A 254 3.90 14.22 0.37
CA THR A 254 5.27 14.01 0.81
C THR A 254 6.02 13.28 -0.29
N ILE A 255 7.04 13.92 -0.86
CA ILE A 255 7.91 13.30 -1.89
C ILE A 255 9.06 12.64 -1.16
N GLN A 256 8.95 11.32 -0.98
CA GLN A 256 9.90 10.51 -0.26
C GLN A 256 9.88 9.10 -0.84
N LEU A 257 11.05 8.56 -1.16
CA LEU A 257 11.15 7.19 -1.60
C LEU A 257 10.94 6.24 -0.42
N ALA A 258 10.01 5.32 -0.59
CA ALA A 258 9.63 4.40 0.46
C ALA A 258 9.36 3.01 -0.10
N ALA A 259 9.66 1.99 0.69
CA ALA A 259 9.30 0.61 0.40
C ALA A 259 8.29 0.08 1.41
N SER A 260 7.31 -0.67 0.91
CA SER A 260 6.37 -1.45 1.70
C SER A 260 6.11 -2.79 1.01
N GLY A 261 5.48 -3.73 1.72
CA GLY A 261 5.22 -5.01 1.08
C GLY A 261 4.87 -6.11 2.07
N ASP A 262 4.89 -7.32 1.58
CA ASP A 262 4.68 -8.52 2.39
C ASP A 262 5.46 -9.73 1.88
N VAL A 263 5.74 -10.62 2.82
CA VAL A 263 6.28 -11.96 2.58
C VAL A 263 5.27 -12.95 3.15
N ARG A 264 4.70 -13.79 2.28
CA ARG A 264 3.68 -14.77 2.64
C ARG A 264 4.25 -16.17 2.52
N PHE A 265 4.04 -16.96 3.56
CA PHE A 265 4.43 -18.36 3.58
C PHE A 265 3.22 -19.26 3.35
N GLN A 266 3.45 -20.35 2.66
CA GLN A 266 2.47 -21.40 2.40
C GLN A 266 2.99 -22.72 2.97
N PRO A 267 2.79 -22.99 4.29
CA PRO A 267 3.36 -24.16 4.94
C PRO A 267 2.83 -25.48 4.32
N LEU A 268 3.75 -26.31 3.84
CA LEU A 268 3.40 -27.60 3.23
C LEU A 268 2.58 -28.48 4.20
N SER A 269 2.86 -28.40 5.51
CA SER A 269 2.12 -29.11 6.55
C SER A 269 0.63 -28.73 6.66
N LYS A 270 0.25 -27.58 6.12
CA LYS A 270 -1.15 -27.09 6.09
C LYS A 270 -1.83 -27.32 4.77
N GLN A 271 -1.12 -27.85 3.79
CA GLN A 271 -1.68 -28.22 2.51
C GLN A 271 -2.64 -29.40 2.66
N LYS A 272 -3.78 -29.30 1.98
CA LYS A 272 -4.71 -30.41 1.82
C LYS A 272 -4.78 -30.80 0.35
N CYS A 273 -4.58 -32.08 0.10
CA CYS A 273 -4.71 -32.64 -1.24
C CYS A 273 -5.90 -33.62 -1.27
N TRP A 274 -6.62 -33.63 -2.37
CA TRP A 274 -7.71 -34.57 -2.63
C TRP A 274 -7.75 -34.94 -4.12
N SER A 275 -8.32 -36.05 -4.45
CA SER A 275 -8.52 -36.44 -5.83
C SER A 275 -9.90 -35.99 -6.32
N ARG A 276 -9.95 -35.33 -7.46
CA ARG A 276 -11.17 -34.94 -8.13
C ARG A 276 -11.06 -35.23 -9.62
N PHE A 277 -12.00 -36.02 -10.16
CA PHE A 277 -11.99 -36.46 -11.57
C PHE A 277 -10.65 -37.08 -12.01
N GLY A 278 -10.01 -37.86 -11.12
CA GLY A 278 -8.73 -38.51 -11.40
C GLY A 278 -7.51 -37.61 -11.39
N LYS A 279 -7.67 -36.33 -11.02
CA LYS A 279 -6.57 -35.36 -10.82
C LYS A 279 -6.41 -35.02 -9.35
N GLU A 280 -5.17 -34.88 -8.93
CA GLU A 280 -4.88 -34.41 -7.57
C GLU A 280 -5.00 -32.89 -7.51
N GLU A 281 -5.76 -32.40 -6.55
CA GLU A 281 -5.89 -30.98 -6.24
C GLU A 281 -5.29 -30.73 -4.86
N CYS A 282 -4.39 -29.75 -4.76
CA CYS A 282 -3.74 -29.36 -3.50
C CYS A 282 -3.92 -27.87 -3.25
N MET A 283 -4.34 -27.50 -2.04
CA MET A 283 -4.43 -26.09 -1.66
C MET A 283 -4.23 -25.87 -0.17
N ILE A 284 -3.87 -24.64 0.19
CA ILE A 284 -3.81 -24.16 1.56
C ILE A 284 -4.91 -23.11 1.77
N LYS A 285 -5.57 -23.19 2.92
CA LYS A 285 -6.54 -22.15 3.28
C LYS A 285 -5.84 -20.83 3.56
N PRO A 286 -6.36 -19.68 3.10
CA PRO A 286 -5.72 -18.38 3.34
C PRO A 286 -5.42 -18.08 4.82
N ASN A 287 -6.32 -18.45 5.72
CA ASN A 287 -6.13 -18.28 7.17
C ASN A 287 -5.10 -19.23 7.81
N HIS A 288 -4.44 -20.07 7.03
CA HIS A 288 -3.32 -20.91 7.43
C HIS A 288 -1.99 -20.47 6.81
N MET A 289 -1.99 -19.35 6.09
CA MET A 289 -0.82 -18.76 5.49
C MET A 289 -0.26 -17.68 6.41
N PRO A 290 0.93 -17.84 6.98
CA PRO A 290 1.63 -16.75 7.66
C PRO A 290 1.93 -15.61 6.69
N VAL A 291 1.67 -14.38 7.13
CA VAL A 291 1.96 -13.16 6.36
C VAL A 291 2.73 -12.20 7.24
N PHE A 292 3.87 -11.75 6.76
CA PHE A 292 4.70 -10.73 7.38
C PHE A 292 4.63 -9.48 6.50
N SER A 293 3.88 -8.48 6.93
CA SER A 293 3.58 -7.29 6.14
C SER A 293 4.01 -6.02 6.84
N THR A 294 4.40 -5.01 6.08
CA THR A 294 4.73 -3.70 6.64
C THR A 294 3.50 -3.03 7.25
N THR A 295 3.67 -2.51 8.46
CA THR A 295 2.71 -1.61 9.11
C THR A 295 2.99 -0.16 8.77
N ASN A 296 4.27 0.17 8.59
CA ASN A 296 4.76 1.47 8.16
C ASN A 296 5.73 1.26 7.01
N ALA A 297 5.68 2.10 5.99
CA ALA A 297 6.65 2.05 4.92
C ALA A 297 8.05 2.42 5.43
N LEU A 298 9.07 1.72 4.96
CA LEU A 298 10.47 2.08 5.16
C LEU A 298 10.78 3.24 4.22
N ALA A 299 11.16 4.37 4.74
CA ALA A 299 11.38 5.58 3.95
C ALA A 299 12.82 6.07 4.11
N THR A 300 13.45 6.45 2.98
CA THR A 300 14.79 7.05 3.00
C THR A 300 14.74 8.52 3.37
N ALA A 301 15.77 9.00 4.05
CA ALA A 301 16.02 10.42 4.26
C ALA A 301 16.88 11.04 3.14
N ASN A 302 17.42 10.22 2.25
CA ASN A 302 18.34 10.65 1.20
C ASN A 302 17.59 11.25 0.00
N THR A 303 18.29 12.12 -0.73
CA THR A 303 17.74 12.76 -1.93
C THR A 303 17.83 11.80 -3.12
N PHE A 304 16.71 11.48 -3.73
CA PHE A 304 16.60 10.58 -4.88
C PHE A 304 16.07 11.28 -6.15
N TYR A 305 15.81 12.58 -6.08
CA TYR A 305 15.35 13.40 -7.20
C TYR A 305 16.11 14.72 -7.29
N SER A 306 16.17 15.31 -8.48
CA SER A 306 16.88 16.56 -8.74
C SER A 306 15.97 17.78 -8.70
N SER A 307 14.71 17.64 -9.13
CA SER A 307 13.73 18.73 -9.15
C SER A 307 12.30 18.20 -9.14
N ILE A 308 11.39 19.09 -8.74
CA ILE A 308 9.94 18.91 -8.90
C ILE A 308 9.45 20.08 -9.74
N GLU A 309 8.84 19.80 -10.87
CA GLU A 309 8.39 20.81 -11.85
C GLU A 309 6.86 20.82 -11.95
N ASP A 310 6.27 22.01 -11.96
CA ASP A 310 4.84 22.19 -12.28
C ASP A 310 4.63 22.03 -13.80
N VAL A 311 4.04 20.92 -14.19
CA VAL A 311 3.70 20.60 -15.58
C VAL A 311 2.20 20.68 -15.84
N THR A 312 1.48 21.44 -15.04
CA THR A 312 0.04 21.66 -15.17
C THR A 312 -0.28 22.29 -16.54
N THR A 313 -1.05 21.60 -17.34
CA THR A 313 -1.34 22.04 -18.71
C THR A 313 -2.27 23.25 -18.73
N THR A 314 -2.22 24.00 -19.85
CA THR A 314 -3.17 25.11 -20.09
C THR A 314 -4.61 24.59 -20.07
N SER A 315 -4.87 23.37 -20.53
CA SER A 315 -6.19 22.75 -20.49
C SER A 315 -6.66 22.49 -19.04
N ASP A 316 -5.75 22.02 -18.16
CA ASP A 316 -6.06 21.83 -16.73
C ASP A 316 -6.38 23.19 -16.07
N LYS A 317 -5.59 24.23 -16.37
CA LYS A 317 -5.78 25.60 -15.87
C LYS A 317 -7.09 26.22 -16.39
N LEU A 318 -7.43 25.99 -17.65
CA LEU A 318 -8.71 26.44 -18.21
C LEU A 318 -9.90 25.71 -17.58
N THR A 319 -9.79 24.40 -17.37
CA THR A 319 -10.82 23.61 -16.68
C THR A 319 -11.05 24.13 -15.28
N SER A 320 -9.97 24.38 -14.54
CA SER A 320 -10.04 24.96 -13.20
C SER A 320 -10.65 26.37 -13.19
N GLY A 321 -10.27 27.23 -14.14
CA GLY A 321 -10.81 28.57 -14.32
C GLY A 321 -12.28 28.58 -14.73
N PHE A 322 -12.68 27.70 -15.66
CA PHE A 322 -14.05 27.58 -16.14
C PHE A 322 -15.02 27.10 -15.07
N THR A 323 -14.63 26.10 -14.26
CA THR A 323 -15.46 25.60 -13.17
C THR A 323 -15.63 26.67 -12.07
N LYS A 324 -14.58 27.45 -11.78
CA LYS A 324 -14.67 28.58 -10.84
C LYS A 324 -15.62 29.68 -11.36
N SER A 325 -15.59 30.01 -12.66
CA SER A 325 -16.48 31.00 -13.26
C SER A 325 -17.93 30.55 -13.36
N LEU A 326 -18.20 29.27 -13.66
CA LEU A 326 -19.54 28.71 -13.64
C LEU A 326 -20.14 28.73 -12.24
N GLY A 327 -19.34 28.43 -11.20
CA GLY A 327 -19.75 28.57 -9.82
C GLY A 327 -20.18 29.98 -9.46
N PHE A 328 -19.47 31.00 -9.94
CA PHE A 328 -19.83 32.40 -9.76
C PHE A 328 -21.14 32.78 -10.46
N LEU A 329 -21.33 32.36 -11.71
CA LEU A 329 -22.55 32.62 -12.49
C LEU A 329 -23.75 31.92 -11.88
N SER A 330 -23.62 30.70 -11.39
CA SER A 330 -24.72 29.99 -10.74
C SER A 330 -25.13 30.63 -9.41
N ALA A 331 -24.16 31.18 -8.68
CA ALA A 331 -24.42 31.95 -7.46
C ALA A 331 -25.21 33.23 -7.74
N MET A 332 -24.98 33.89 -8.87
CA MET A 332 -25.74 35.09 -9.30
C MET A 332 -27.15 34.78 -9.77
N SER A 333 -27.42 33.58 -10.29
CA SER A 333 -28.74 33.17 -10.77
C SER A 333 -29.67 32.58 -9.66
N GLY A 334 -29.21 32.59 -8.41
CA GLY A 334 -30.02 32.09 -7.28
C GLY A 334 -30.06 30.56 -7.17
N THR A 335 -29.50 29.85 -8.14
CA THR A 335 -29.32 28.39 -8.09
C THR A 335 -27.86 28.11 -7.67
N SER A 336 -27.63 27.98 -6.37
CA SER A 336 -26.28 27.86 -5.83
C SER A 336 -25.70 26.43 -5.96
N SER A 337 -25.19 26.09 -7.12
CA SER A 337 -24.23 25.00 -7.22
C SER A 337 -22.89 25.56 -7.72
N SER A 338 -21.91 25.75 -6.84
CA SER A 338 -20.56 26.09 -7.26
C SER A 338 -19.72 24.84 -7.23
N THR A 339 -19.32 24.34 -8.40
CA THR A 339 -18.34 23.26 -8.53
C THR A 339 -17.01 23.90 -8.87
N ALA A 340 -16.06 23.91 -7.92
CA ALA A 340 -14.69 24.33 -8.20
C ALA A 340 -13.82 23.08 -8.33
N ARG A 341 -13.14 22.95 -9.46
CA ARG A 341 -12.17 21.87 -9.70
C ARG A 341 -10.79 22.47 -9.87
N ASP A 342 -9.84 22.03 -9.06
CA ASP A 342 -8.44 22.44 -9.16
C ASP A 342 -7.60 21.23 -9.49
N ILE A 343 -6.87 21.29 -10.61
CA ILE A 343 -6.05 20.19 -11.10
C ILE A 343 -4.62 20.70 -11.16
N THR A 344 -3.73 20.07 -10.41
CA THR A 344 -2.30 20.39 -10.44
C THR A 344 -1.51 19.12 -10.79
N ARG A 345 -0.54 19.27 -11.67
CA ARG A 345 0.34 18.18 -12.12
C ARG A 345 1.78 18.55 -11.89
N TYR A 346 2.51 17.67 -11.25
CA TYR A 346 3.93 17.79 -11.01
C TYR A 346 4.70 16.66 -11.67
N GLN A 347 5.90 16.95 -12.11
CA GLN A 347 6.89 15.97 -12.57
C GLN A 347 8.03 15.93 -11.56
N VAL A 348 8.34 14.75 -11.05
CA VAL A 348 9.46 14.50 -10.17
C VAL A 348 10.60 13.91 -11.00
N ASN A 349 11.66 14.69 -11.19
CA ASN A 349 12.83 14.27 -11.96
C ASN A 349 13.76 13.45 -11.08
N LEU A 350 13.68 12.13 -11.20
CA LEU A 350 14.47 11.19 -10.43
C LEU A 350 15.95 11.25 -10.83
N ILE A 351 16.84 10.97 -9.88
CA ILE A 351 18.28 10.75 -10.12
C ILE A 351 18.48 9.23 -10.19
N PRO A 352 18.71 8.63 -11.38
CA PRO A 352 18.68 7.18 -11.54
C PRO A 352 19.57 6.42 -10.56
N ALA A 353 20.81 6.87 -10.38
CA ALA A 353 21.76 6.20 -9.47
C ALA A 353 21.30 6.24 -8.00
N SER A 354 20.74 7.36 -7.55
CA SER A 354 20.23 7.49 -6.17
C SER A 354 18.94 6.69 -6.02
N TYR A 355 18.02 6.76 -6.99
CA TYR A 355 16.78 5.99 -6.97
C TYR A 355 17.06 4.48 -6.91
N ASP A 356 18.02 3.99 -7.70
CA ASP A 356 18.45 2.60 -7.70
C ASP A 356 19.01 2.18 -6.33
N ALA A 357 20.00 2.91 -5.83
CA ALA A 357 20.65 2.58 -4.56
C ALA A 357 19.65 2.54 -3.39
N GLU A 358 18.82 3.59 -3.26
CA GLU A 358 17.85 3.69 -2.19
C GLU A 358 16.73 2.64 -2.32
N SER A 359 16.25 2.36 -3.54
CA SER A 359 15.24 1.32 -3.77
C SER A 359 15.72 -0.05 -3.32
N LYS A 360 16.98 -0.39 -3.63
CA LYS A 360 17.60 -1.66 -3.22
C LYS A 360 17.79 -1.75 -1.71
N GLU A 361 18.24 -0.67 -1.10
CA GLU A 361 18.47 -0.60 0.34
C GLU A 361 17.15 -0.79 1.10
N LEU A 362 16.10 -0.06 0.73
CA LEU A 362 14.79 -0.16 1.35
C LEU A 362 14.15 -1.55 1.14
N ALA A 363 14.24 -2.09 -0.08
CA ALA A 363 13.76 -3.45 -0.36
C ALA A 363 14.53 -4.51 0.45
N SER A 364 15.84 -4.35 0.58
CA SER A 364 16.68 -5.25 1.38
C SER A 364 16.32 -5.21 2.86
N GLY A 365 16.15 -4.02 3.42
CA GLY A 365 15.75 -3.84 4.81
C GLY A 365 14.39 -4.47 5.12
N LEU A 366 13.41 -4.26 4.22
CA LEU A 366 12.09 -4.88 4.34
C LEU A 366 12.19 -6.41 4.36
N LEU A 367 12.93 -6.98 3.41
CA LEU A 367 13.08 -8.43 3.28
C LEU A 367 13.81 -9.05 4.47
N GLU A 368 14.87 -8.40 4.96
CA GLU A 368 15.59 -8.82 6.16
C GLU A 368 14.69 -8.83 7.39
N MET A 369 13.93 -7.76 7.62
CA MET A 369 12.99 -7.69 8.73
C MET A 369 11.92 -8.77 8.65
N ALA A 370 11.31 -8.95 7.48
CA ALA A 370 10.27 -9.95 7.28
C ALA A 370 10.80 -11.38 7.47
N ALA A 371 11.98 -11.68 6.90
CA ALA A 371 12.62 -12.99 7.05
C ALA A 371 13.04 -13.28 8.49
N SER A 372 13.61 -12.29 9.18
CA SER A 372 13.99 -12.40 10.59
C SER A 372 12.79 -12.67 11.49
N LYS A 373 11.70 -11.92 11.30
CA LYS A 373 10.46 -12.10 12.05
C LYS A 373 9.81 -13.45 11.78
N ALA A 374 9.82 -13.89 10.52
CA ALA A 374 9.35 -15.21 10.14
C ALA A 374 10.17 -16.33 10.80
N ALA A 375 11.50 -16.16 10.86
CA ALA A 375 12.39 -17.12 11.51
C ALA A 375 12.17 -17.19 13.03
N SER A 376 11.91 -16.08 13.68
CA SER A 376 11.60 -16.06 15.13
C SER A 376 10.26 -16.69 15.50
N SER A 377 9.38 -16.90 14.53
CA SER A 377 8.06 -17.52 14.68
C SER A 377 8.04 -19.04 14.41
N ARG A 378 9.20 -19.69 14.18
CA ARG A 378 9.33 -21.13 13.88
C ARG A 378 9.17 -22.04 15.08
#